data_cbd1977a4d42a10ec8d0e9eb6ca025ad
#
_entry.id   cbd1977a4d42a10ec8d0e9eb6ca025ad
#
_cell.length_a   1.000
_cell.length_b   1.000
_cell.length_c   1.000
_cell.angle_alpha   90.00
_cell.angle_beta   90.00
_cell.angle_gamma   90.00
#
_symmetry.space_group_name_H-M   'P 1'
#
loop_
_entity.id
_entity.type
_entity.pdbx_description
1 polymer ?
#
loop_
_entity_poly.entity_id
_entity_poly.type
_entity_poly.pdbx_seq_one_letter_code
_entity_poly.pdbx_strand_id
1 'polypeptide(L)'
;PDELPDEIAEMESSGMKEEETVVPASVENMKKLLLVEDNQEFRTFLKEQLEDFYRIVEAADGEEGERKAIEENPDLIISDIMMPKVDGIELCRRIKTNVQTSHIPVILLTARTADDIKINSYEVGADSYMSKPFNFDMLMVRIEKLIEQQERRKQEFRKNIEVNPSAITITSVDEQLI
;
A
#
# COMPACT_ATOMS: atom_id res chain seq x y z
N PRO A 1 -27.46 16.55 -49.86
CA PRO A 1 -26.08 16.08 -49.93
C PRO A 1 -25.13 16.81 -48.99
N ASP A 2 -25.48 18.02 -48.56
CA ASP A 2 -24.62 18.79 -47.64
C ASP A 2 -24.70 18.30 -46.19
N GLU A 3 -25.72 17.57 -45.84
CA GLU A 3 -25.96 17.07 -44.50
C GLU A 3 -25.06 15.88 -44.13
N LEU A 4 -24.64 15.07 -45.09
CA LEU A 4 -23.89 13.86 -44.86
C LEU A 4 -22.47 14.08 -44.25
N PRO A 5 -21.71 15.08 -44.72
CA PRO A 5 -20.40 15.31 -44.11
C PRO A 5 -20.45 15.79 -42.68
N ASP A 6 -21.49 16.57 -42.34
CA ASP A 6 -21.62 17.11 -40.99
C ASP A 6 -21.97 16.03 -39.97
N GLU A 7 -22.80 15.08 -40.35
CA GLU A 7 -23.17 13.97 -39.48
C GLU A 7 -21.97 13.06 -39.17
N ILE A 8 -21.10 12.81 -40.15
CA ILE A 8 -19.93 11.99 -39.96
C ILE A 8 -18.92 12.68 -39.01
N ALA A 9 -18.75 14.00 -39.16
CA ALA A 9 -17.86 14.76 -38.32
C ALA A 9 -18.32 14.78 -36.86
N GLU A 10 -19.62 14.86 -36.62
CA GLU A 10 -20.15 14.82 -35.27
C GLU A 10 -19.95 13.46 -34.59
N MET A 11 -20.11 12.39 -35.33
CA MET A 11 -19.90 11.04 -34.80
C MET A 11 -18.44 10.80 -34.42
N GLU A 12 -17.51 11.25 -35.24
CA GLU A 12 -16.10 11.09 -34.96
C GLU A 12 -15.65 11.85 -33.71
N SER A 13 -16.17 13.06 -33.54
CA SER A 13 -15.77 13.87 -32.39
C SER A 13 -16.32 13.34 -31.07
N SER A 14 -17.49 12.72 -31.07
CA SER A 14 -18.07 12.17 -29.85
C SER A 14 -17.35 10.90 -29.41
N GLY A 15 -16.89 10.10 -30.37
CA GLY A 15 -16.16 8.88 -30.03
C GLY A 15 -14.82 9.15 -29.37
N MET A 16 -14.11 10.16 -29.82
CA MET A 16 -12.82 10.52 -29.25
C MET A 16 -12.91 11.03 -27.82
N LYS A 17 -13.95 11.73 -27.48
CA LYS A 17 -14.15 12.28 -26.14
C LYS A 17 -14.39 11.23 -25.08
N GLU A 18 -15.02 10.14 -25.45
CA GLU A 18 -15.32 9.08 -24.50
C GLU A 18 -14.08 8.27 -24.11
N GLU A 19 -13.14 8.11 -25.03
CA GLU A 19 -11.92 7.35 -24.75
C GLU A 19 -10.96 8.11 -23.82
N GLU A 20 -10.89 9.42 -23.93
CA GLU A 20 -9.97 10.21 -23.12
C GLU A 20 -10.35 10.32 -21.64
N THR A 21 -11.64 10.22 -21.32
CA THR A 21 -12.09 10.44 -19.95
C THR A 21 -12.01 9.22 -19.03
N VAL A 22 -11.88 8.01 -19.60
CA VAL A 22 -11.90 6.78 -18.80
C VAL A 22 -10.52 6.42 -18.25
N VAL A 23 -9.45 6.65 -19.01
CA VAL A 23 -8.11 6.21 -18.65
C VAL A 23 -7.50 6.96 -17.45
N PRO A 24 -7.57 8.28 -17.32
CA PRO A 24 -6.97 8.97 -16.18
C PRO A 24 -7.61 8.69 -14.83
N ALA A 25 -8.92 8.52 -14.79
CA ALA A 25 -9.64 8.31 -13.53
C ALA A 25 -9.31 6.97 -12.86
N SER A 26 -9.01 5.92 -13.65
CA SER A 26 -8.68 4.61 -13.09
C SER A 26 -7.30 4.57 -12.44
N VAL A 27 -6.34 5.33 -12.95
CA VAL A 27 -4.98 5.37 -12.41
C VAL A 27 -4.92 6.10 -11.07
N GLU A 28 -5.69 7.17 -10.90
CA GLU A 28 -5.71 7.96 -9.67
C GLU A 28 -6.26 7.18 -8.47
N ASN A 29 -7.11 6.20 -8.71
CA ASN A 29 -7.72 5.41 -7.64
C ASN A 29 -6.94 4.16 -7.26
N MET A 30 -5.79 3.89 -7.89
CA MET A 30 -4.96 2.74 -7.55
C MET A 30 -4.28 2.92 -6.21
N LYS A 31 -4.27 1.85 -5.42
CA LYS A 31 -3.55 1.83 -4.16
C LYS A 31 -2.04 1.85 -4.38
N LYS A 32 -1.32 2.39 -3.42
CA LYS A 32 0.12 2.59 -3.51
C LYS A 32 0.86 1.55 -2.67
N LEU A 33 1.80 0.83 -3.28
CA LEU A 33 2.66 -0.12 -2.60
C LEU A 33 4.09 0.40 -2.58
N LEU A 34 4.77 0.21 -1.46
CA LEU A 34 6.21 0.48 -1.35
C LEU A 34 6.94 -0.86 -1.37
N LEU A 35 7.82 -1.04 -2.36
CA LEU A 35 8.70 -2.22 -2.48
C LEU A 35 10.08 -1.86 -1.98
N VAL A 36 10.55 -2.55 -0.95
CA VAL A 36 11.89 -2.35 -0.39
C VAL A 36 12.70 -3.62 -0.65
N GLU A 37 13.65 -3.54 -1.55
CA GLU A 37 14.46 -4.67 -1.99
C GLU A 37 15.78 -4.16 -2.55
N ASP A 38 16.90 -4.66 -2.03
CA ASP A 38 18.23 -4.24 -2.48
C ASP A 38 18.64 -4.88 -3.80
N ASN A 39 18.11 -6.06 -4.13
CA ASN A 39 18.35 -6.70 -5.43
C ASN A 39 17.50 -6.04 -6.51
N GLN A 40 18.15 -5.29 -7.39
CA GLN A 40 17.46 -4.53 -8.42
C GLN A 40 16.67 -5.43 -9.40
N GLU A 41 17.21 -6.57 -9.76
CA GLU A 41 16.54 -7.48 -10.70
C GLU A 41 15.24 -8.01 -10.11
N PHE A 42 15.27 -8.44 -8.86
CA PHE A 42 14.09 -8.94 -8.18
C PHE A 42 13.07 -7.84 -7.93
N ARG A 43 13.53 -6.65 -7.54
CA ARG A 43 12.66 -5.50 -7.34
C ARG A 43 11.94 -5.10 -8.64
N THR A 44 12.67 -5.06 -9.75
CA THR A 44 12.11 -4.77 -11.07
C THR A 44 11.09 -5.85 -11.47
N PHE A 45 11.41 -7.10 -11.21
CA PHE A 45 10.50 -8.21 -11.49
C PHE A 45 9.17 -8.05 -10.72
N LEU A 46 9.23 -7.79 -9.43
CA LEU A 46 8.03 -7.58 -8.62
C LEU A 46 7.23 -6.36 -9.10
N LYS A 47 7.91 -5.29 -9.41
CA LYS A 47 7.26 -4.09 -9.90
C LYS A 47 6.49 -4.38 -11.19
N GLU A 48 7.11 -5.06 -12.14
CA GLU A 48 6.46 -5.41 -13.41
C GLU A 48 5.22 -6.27 -13.20
N GLN A 49 5.25 -7.17 -12.22
CA GLN A 49 4.11 -8.02 -11.91
C GLN A 49 2.97 -7.24 -11.22
N LEU A 50 3.28 -6.24 -10.44
CA LEU A 50 2.31 -5.53 -9.61
C LEU A 50 1.81 -4.22 -10.20
N GLU A 51 2.55 -3.61 -11.12
CA GLU A 51 2.23 -2.26 -11.60
C GLU A 51 0.92 -2.14 -12.39
N ASP A 52 0.40 -3.23 -12.90
CA ASP A 52 -0.91 -3.24 -13.56
C ASP A 52 -2.06 -3.04 -12.56
N PHE A 53 -1.83 -3.36 -11.30
CA PHE A 53 -2.87 -3.34 -10.26
C PHE A 53 -2.64 -2.27 -9.21
N TYR A 54 -1.40 -1.84 -9.00
CA TYR A 54 -1.02 -0.91 -7.93
C TYR A 54 -0.01 0.11 -8.43
N ARG A 55 -0.02 1.27 -7.77
CA ARG A 55 1.04 2.26 -7.98
C ARG A 55 2.25 1.81 -7.15
N ILE A 56 3.42 1.71 -7.77
CA ILE A 56 4.60 1.15 -7.13
C ILE A 56 5.61 2.25 -6.85
N VAL A 57 6.04 2.33 -5.59
CA VAL A 57 7.16 3.15 -5.13
C VAL A 57 8.28 2.18 -4.75
N GLU A 58 9.51 2.46 -5.14
CA GLU A 58 10.65 1.59 -4.91
C GLU A 58 11.64 2.18 -3.92
N ALA A 59 12.25 1.31 -3.12
CA ALA A 59 13.36 1.66 -2.26
C ALA A 59 14.42 0.55 -2.35
N ALA A 60 15.68 0.92 -2.38
CA ALA A 60 16.80 -0.01 -2.56
C ALA A 60 17.36 -0.54 -1.24
N ASP A 61 17.02 0.07 -0.12
CA ASP A 61 17.45 -0.35 1.21
C ASP A 61 16.45 0.09 2.28
N GLY A 62 16.70 -0.35 3.53
CA GLY A 62 15.80 -0.06 4.63
C GLY A 62 15.73 1.41 5.03
N GLU A 63 16.82 2.15 4.90
CA GLU A 63 16.82 3.58 5.21
C GLU A 63 15.97 4.36 4.23
N GLU A 64 16.13 4.09 2.95
CA GLU A 64 15.29 4.67 1.90
C GLU A 64 13.84 4.25 2.08
N GLY A 65 13.61 2.98 2.46
CA GLY A 65 12.28 2.45 2.73
C GLY A 65 11.57 3.22 3.83
N GLU A 66 12.24 3.48 4.93
CA GLU A 66 11.69 4.27 6.03
C GLU A 66 11.33 5.68 5.59
N ARG A 67 12.25 6.34 4.90
CA ARG A 67 12.03 7.70 4.41
C ARG A 67 10.83 7.76 3.46
N LYS A 68 10.75 6.84 2.51
CA LYS A 68 9.66 6.81 1.55
C LYS A 68 8.33 6.43 2.17
N ALA A 69 8.34 5.59 3.20
CA ALA A 69 7.11 5.28 3.94
C ALA A 69 6.50 6.53 4.56
N ILE A 70 7.33 7.40 5.10
CA ILE A 70 6.89 8.67 5.69
C ILE A 70 6.44 9.65 4.62
N GLU A 71 7.24 9.83 3.56
CA GLU A 71 6.96 10.78 2.50
C GLU A 71 5.75 10.40 1.64
N GLU A 72 5.66 9.13 1.26
CA GLU A 72 4.68 8.66 0.29
C GLU A 72 3.41 8.11 0.93
N ASN A 73 3.46 7.77 2.21
CA ASN A 73 2.34 7.18 2.94
C ASN A 73 1.64 6.06 2.16
N PRO A 74 2.36 4.98 1.83
CA PRO A 74 1.78 3.90 1.01
C PRO A 74 0.68 3.17 1.75
N ASP A 75 -0.13 2.44 1.01
CA ASP A 75 -1.20 1.62 1.57
C ASP A 75 -0.70 0.28 2.10
N LEU A 76 0.49 -0.15 1.66
CA LEU A 76 1.11 -1.38 2.12
C LEU A 76 2.60 -1.36 1.76
N ILE A 77 3.41 -1.99 2.59
CA ILE A 77 4.86 -2.13 2.38
C ILE A 77 5.21 -3.61 2.20
N ILE A 78 6.00 -3.90 1.16
CA ILE A 78 6.59 -5.23 0.95
C ILE A 78 8.10 -5.04 1.06
N SER A 79 8.74 -5.74 1.98
CA SER A 79 10.17 -5.62 2.20
C SER A 79 10.86 -6.97 2.29
N ASP A 80 12.02 -7.08 1.65
CA ASP A 80 12.91 -8.21 1.91
C ASP A 80 13.48 -8.06 3.32
N ILE A 81 13.78 -9.19 3.98
CA ILE A 81 14.42 -9.19 5.30
C ILE A 81 15.93 -8.98 5.16
N MET A 82 16.56 -9.66 4.22
CA MET A 82 18.01 -9.67 4.06
C MET A 82 18.48 -8.49 3.22
N MET A 83 18.80 -7.39 3.88
CA MET A 83 19.32 -6.19 3.23
C MET A 83 20.46 -5.61 4.04
N PRO A 84 21.46 -4.95 3.41
CA PRO A 84 22.54 -4.29 4.15
C PRO A 84 22.02 -3.07 4.93
N LYS A 85 22.79 -2.67 5.95
CA LYS A 85 22.50 -1.53 6.84
C LYS A 85 21.27 -1.78 7.70
N VAL A 86 20.08 -1.39 7.22
CA VAL A 86 18.81 -1.60 7.91
C VAL A 86 18.11 -2.77 7.23
N ASP A 87 17.99 -3.91 7.91
CA ASP A 87 17.29 -5.07 7.36
C ASP A 87 15.77 -4.89 7.44
N GLY A 88 15.03 -5.84 6.87
CA GLY A 88 13.58 -5.75 6.82
C GLY A 88 12.92 -5.82 8.19
N ILE A 89 13.51 -6.51 9.14
CA ILE A 89 12.99 -6.62 10.51
C ILE A 89 13.13 -5.28 11.22
N GLU A 90 14.29 -4.66 11.13
CA GLU A 90 14.51 -3.33 11.72
C GLU A 90 13.64 -2.28 11.04
N LEU A 91 13.51 -2.35 9.71
CA LEU A 91 12.59 -1.47 8.99
C LEU A 91 11.16 -1.61 9.51
N CYS A 92 10.68 -2.84 9.66
CA CYS A 92 9.34 -3.09 10.17
C CYS A 92 9.17 -2.52 11.57
N ARG A 93 10.14 -2.69 12.45
CA ARG A 93 10.10 -2.10 13.80
C ARG A 93 9.95 -0.59 13.74
N ARG A 94 10.74 0.08 12.90
CA ARG A 94 10.67 1.54 12.75
C ARG A 94 9.32 1.99 12.19
N ILE A 95 8.79 1.27 11.22
CA ILE A 95 7.46 1.55 10.66
C ILE A 95 6.38 1.41 11.73
N LYS A 96 6.42 0.34 12.51
CA LYS A 96 5.37 0.04 13.50
C LYS A 96 5.46 0.90 14.76
N THR A 97 6.62 1.46 15.05
CA THR A 97 6.80 2.32 16.23
C THR A 97 6.64 3.81 15.94
N ASN A 98 6.56 4.20 14.69
CA ASN A 98 6.34 5.58 14.28
C ASN A 98 4.84 5.84 14.09
N VAL A 99 4.29 6.82 14.80
CA VAL A 99 2.87 7.17 14.75
C VAL A 99 2.39 7.45 13.32
N GLN A 100 3.25 8.04 12.50
CA GLN A 100 2.90 8.40 11.12
C GLN A 100 2.76 7.18 10.19
N THR A 101 3.42 6.06 10.53
CA THR A 101 3.47 4.88 9.65
C THR A 101 2.96 3.60 10.29
N SER A 102 2.67 3.61 11.59
CA SER A 102 2.30 2.40 12.34
C SER A 102 1.05 1.69 11.80
N HIS A 103 0.19 2.42 11.12
CA HIS A 103 -1.05 1.87 10.53
C HIS A 103 -0.81 1.12 9.22
N ILE A 104 0.36 1.28 8.59
CA ILE A 104 0.65 0.68 7.29
C ILE A 104 0.95 -0.81 7.46
N PRO A 105 0.22 -1.69 6.76
CA PRO A 105 0.53 -3.12 6.80
C PRO A 105 1.87 -3.43 6.15
N VAL A 106 2.61 -4.39 6.73
CA VAL A 106 3.95 -4.78 6.26
C VAL A 106 3.98 -6.27 5.99
N ILE A 107 4.41 -6.64 4.78
CA ILE A 107 4.71 -8.01 4.39
C ILE A 107 6.24 -8.15 4.30
N LEU A 108 6.79 -9.11 5.02
CA LEU A 108 8.23 -9.42 4.97
C LEU A 108 8.47 -10.64 4.10
N LEU A 109 9.41 -10.52 3.17
CA LEU A 109 9.84 -11.60 2.28
C LEU A 109 11.21 -12.11 2.71
N THR A 110 11.42 -13.41 2.64
CA THR A 110 12.67 -13.98 3.13
C THR A 110 13.06 -15.26 2.41
N ALA A 111 14.38 -15.45 2.25
CA ALA A 111 14.96 -16.69 1.78
C ALA A 111 15.22 -17.69 2.92
N ARG A 112 15.03 -17.27 4.19
CA ARG A 112 15.25 -18.14 5.35
C ARG A 112 14.07 -19.07 5.60
N THR A 113 14.30 -20.10 6.41
CA THR A 113 13.24 -21.01 6.83
C THR A 113 12.21 -20.29 7.70
N ALA A 114 10.94 -20.68 7.56
CA ALA A 114 9.83 -20.02 8.21
C ALA A 114 9.95 -19.94 9.74
N ASP A 115 10.59 -20.93 10.36
CA ASP A 115 10.69 -21.00 11.82
C ASP A 115 11.62 -19.95 12.42
N ASP A 116 12.76 -19.69 11.77
CA ASP A 116 13.74 -18.69 12.25
C ASP A 116 13.19 -17.28 12.21
N ILE A 117 12.25 -17.03 11.32
CA ILE A 117 11.72 -15.70 11.07
C ILE A 117 10.47 -15.41 11.88
N LYS A 118 9.66 -16.41 12.17
CA LYS A 118 8.47 -16.28 12.99
C LYS A 118 8.74 -15.58 14.31
N ILE A 119 9.79 -15.97 14.98
CA ILE A 119 10.14 -15.43 16.30
C ILE A 119 10.41 -13.93 16.21
N ASN A 120 11.23 -13.53 15.25
CA ASN A 120 11.58 -12.12 15.06
C ASN A 120 10.43 -11.29 14.51
N SER A 121 9.61 -11.86 13.64
CA SER A 121 8.46 -11.16 13.04
C SER A 121 7.38 -10.83 14.04
N TYR A 122 7.13 -11.68 15.01
CA TYR A 122 6.18 -11.40 16.08
C TYR A 122 6.61 -10.21 16.94
N GLU A 123 7.90 -10.10 17.20
CA GLU A 123 8.43 -8.99 18.01
C GLU A 123 8.28 -7.63 17.33
N VAL A 124 8.38 -7.59 16.01
CA VAL A 124 8.34 -6.32 15.27
C VAL A 124 6.95 -5.96 14.75
N GLY A 125 5.99 -6.87 14.84
CA GLY A 125 4.60 -6.59 14.47
C GLY A 125 4.32 -6.63 12.97
N ALA A 126 5.06 -7.45 12.21
CA ALA A 126 4.76 -7.64 10.79
C ALA A 126 3.39 -8.26 10.61
N ASP A 127 2.65 -7.79 9.61
CA ASP A 127 1.30 -8.28 9.33
C ASP A 127 1.30 -9.63 8.60
N SER A 128 2.36 -9.89 7.84
CA SER A 128 2.55 -11.16 7.15
C SER A 128 4.02 -11.37 6.82
N TYR A 129 4.40 -12.61 6.62
CA TYR A 129 5.71 -12.95 6.08
C TYR A 129 5.56 -14.10 5.08
N MET A 130 6.44 -14.14 4.08
CA MET A 130 6.43 -15.17 3.06
C MET A 130 7.85 -15.60 2.73
N SER A 131 8.05 -16.90 2.59
CA SER A 131 9.34 -17.46 2.20
C SER A 131 9.52 -17.42 0.70
N LYS A 132 10.71 -17.07 0.24
CA LYS A 132 11.09 -17.20 -1.18
C LYS A 132 11.55 -18.63 -1.43
N PRO A 133 11.22 -19.26 -2.57
CA PRO A 133 10.33 -18.75 -3.63
C PRO A 133 8.87 -18.79 -3.19
N PHE A 134 8.08 -17.80 -3.58
CA PHE A 134 6.67 -17.75 -3.23
C PHE A 134 5.82 -17.76 -4.51
N ASN A 135 4.55 -18.14 -4.34
CA ASN A 135 3.58 -18.08 -5.41
C ASN A 135 3.07 -16.64 -5.52
N PHE A 136 3.14 -16.06 -6.71
CA PHE A 136 2.70 -14.69 -6.93
C PHE A 136 1.21 -14.50 -6.61
N ASP A 137 0.37 -15.48 -6.94
CA ASP A 137 -1.06 -15.41 -6.64
C ASP A 137 -1.33 -15.34 -5.14
N MET A 138 -0.54 -16.04 -4.34
CA MET A 138 -0.61 -15.96 -2.87
C MET A 138 -0.23 -14.58 -2.36
N LEU A 139 0.80 -13.98 -2.94
CA LEU A 139 1.20 -12.62 -2.59
C LEU A 139 0.09 -11.63 -2.91
N MET A 140 -0.54 -11.74 -4.08
CA MET A 140 -1.66 -10.89 -4.46
C MET A 140 -2.83 -10.99 -3.49
N VAL A 141 -3.17 -12.21 -3.09
CA VAL A 141 -4.25 -12.44 -2.11
C VAL A 141 -3.91 -11.76 -0.77
N ARG A 142 -2.68 -11.88 -0.31
CA ARG A 142 -2.24 -11.25 0.94
C ARG A 142 -2.30 -9.72 0.87
N ILE A 143 -1.83 -9.15 -0.22
CA ILE A 143 -1.89 -7.71 -0.44
C ILE A 143 -3.34 -7.23 -0.38
N GLU A 144 -4.22 -7.86 -1.13
CA GLU A 144 -5.63 -7.49 -1.18
C GLU A 144 -6.31 -7.56 0.17
N LYS A 145 -6.06 -8.64 0.92
CA LYS A 145 -6.65 -8.81 2.25
C LYS A 145 -6.19 -7.78 3.25
N LEU A 146 -4.89 -7.48 3.25
CA LEU A 146 -4.35 -6.50 4.20
C LEU A 146 -4.84 -5.09 3.90
N ILE A 147 -4.90 -4.71 2.63
CA ILE A 147 -5.43 -3.41 2.21
C ILE A 147 -6.92 -3.31 2.56
N GLU A 148 -7.69 -4.36 2.30
CA GLU A 148 -9.11 -4.43 2.61
C GLU A 148 -9.36 -4.27 4.11
N GLN A 149 -8.60 -4.96 4.95
CA GLN A 149 -8.68 -4.83 6.40
C GLN A 149 -8.39 -3.40 6.86
N GLN A 150 -7.39 -2.77 6.27
CA GLN A 150 -7.03 -1.40 6.61
C GLN A 150 -8.14 -0.42 6.23
N GLU A 151 -8.76 -0.61 5.06
CA GLU A 151 -9.89 0.21 4.63
C GLU A 151 -11.10 0.05 5.56
N ARG A 152 -11.39 -1.16 6.01
CA ARG A 152 -12.47 -1.40 6.97
C ARG A 152 -12.23 -0.68 8.30
N ARG A 153 -11.00 -0.74 8.81
CA ARG A 153 -10.63 -0.04 10.05
C ARG A 153 -10.84 1.47 9.92
N LYS A 154 -10.45 2.04 8.79
CA LYS A 154 -10.66 3.46 8.51
C LYS A 154 -12.14 3.80 8.45
N GLN A 155 -12.95 2.99 7.81
CA GLN A 155 -14.39 3.21 7.69
C GLN A 155 -15.09 3.09 9.04
N GLU A 156 -14.74 2.09 9.85
CA GLU A 156 -15.27 1.91 11.19
C GLU A 156 -14.93 3.09 12.09
N PHE A 157 -13.71 3.56 12.01
CA PHE A 157 -13.27 4.72 12.78
C PHE A 157 -14.08 5.97 12.40
N ARG A 158 -14.28 6.21 11.11
CA ARG A 158 -15.09 7.34 10.62
C ARG A 158 -16.54 7.22 11.07
N LYS A 159 -17.11 6.04 10.99
CA LYS A 159 -18.49 5.80 11.46
C LYS A 159 -18.64 6.10 12.93
N ASN A 160 -17.70 5.67 13.76
CA ASN A 160 -17.76 5.93 15.19
C ASN A 160 -17.68 7.41 15.51
N ILE A 161 -16.88 8.17 14.77
CA ILE A 161 -16.78 9.62 14.93
C ILE A 161 -18.08 10.30 14.51
N GLU A 162 -18.67 9.89 13.40
CA GLU A 162 -19.91 10.48 12.89
C GLU A 162 -21.13 10.16 13.76
N VAL A 163 -21.20 8.94 14.29
CA VAL A 163 -22.33 8.49 15.10
C VAL A 163 -22.27 9.03 16.51
N ASN A 164 -21.08 9.16 17.12
CA ASN A 164 -20.90 9.59 18.51
C ASN A 164 -19.93 10.77 18.65
N PRO A 165 -20.20 11.92 18.02
CA PRO A 165 -19.32 13.09 18.20
C PRO A 165 -19.35 13.63 19.64
N SER A 166 -20.48 13.48 20.34
CA SER A 166 -20.62 13.93 21.73
C SER A 166 -19.76 13.11 22.71
N ALA A 167 -19.54 11.84 22.43
CA ALA A 167 -18.68 11.00 23.27
C ALA A 167 -17.23 11.47 23.26
N ILE A 168 -16.74 11.92 22.11
CA ILE A 168 -15.39 12.45 21.98
C ILE A 168 -15.26 13.77 22.74
N THR A 169 -16.28 14.63 22.66
CA THR A 169 -16.32 15.90 23.36
C THR A 169 -16.33 15.71 24.86
N ILE A 170 -17.09 14.77 25.38
CA ILE A 170 -17.15 14.43 26.81
C ILE A 170 -15.79 14.00 27.34
N THR A 171 -15.08 13.16 26.59
CA THR A 171 -13.75 12.71 26.95
C THR A 171 -12.78 13.88 27.08
N SER A 172 -12.83 14.81 26.16
CA SER A 172 -11.98 16.01 26.20
C SER A 172 -12.26 16.89 27.41
N VAL A 173 -13.54 17.05 27.78
CA VAL A 173 -13.95 17.82 28.95
C VAL A 173 -13.45 17.15 30.23
N ASP A 174 -13.55 15.85 30.34
CA ASP A 174 -13.06 15.12 31.51
C ASP A 174 -11.57 15.26 31.70
N GLU A 175 -10.80 15.27 30.64
CA GLU A 175 -9.37 15.51 30.70
C GLU A 175 -9.03 16.90 31.21
N GLN A 176 -9.82 17.88 30.82
CA GLN A 176 -9.61 19.26 31.28
C GLN A 176 -9.93 19.45 32.75
N LEU A 177 -10.84 18.70 33.31
CA LEU A 177 -11.23 18.80 34.70
C LEU A 177 -10.21 18.19 35.66
N ILE A 178 -9.41 17.30 35.20
CA ILE A 178 -8.36 16.66 35.98
C ILE A 178 -7.08 17.48 35.97
#